data_ec03d6a47061290f3703082c8f464127
#
_entry.id   ec03d6a47061290f3703082c8f464127
#
_cell.length_a   1.000
_cell.length_b   1.000
_cell.length_c   1.000
_cell.angle_alpha   90.00
_cell.angle_beta   90.00
_cell.angle_gamma   90.00
#
_symmetry.space_group_name_H-M   'P 1'
#
loop_
_entity.id
_entity.type
_entity.pdbx_description
1 polymer ?
#
loop_
_entity_poly.entity_id
_entity_poly.type
_entity_poly.pdbx_seq_one_letter_code
_entity_poly.pdbx_strand_id
1 'polypeptide(L)'
;SNKPIQKECIQRALKKRQMFLCYFGSALRVQGIKELLDAITLYTVKEQESEKQAGRVYKITRDEQDNRLTHLKVTGGFWRLKEEINGEKINQIRIYSGKKYELTDEVGPGEICAIPGLKNTYVGQGIGACKSNTLPVIEPVMTYQIVPDEETDLVLFYQNLKQFEEEDPTLKIQWEEELQEIHLYLMGEVKQEILAHNIKERLGIGIHFEKGSIRFKETLLTPVLGVGHYEPLRHYAEVVLYMEPIERGSGIQISTVCKDEELDLNWQRL
;
A
#
# COMPACT_ATOMS: atom_id res chain seq x y z
N SER A 1 24.32 -23.80 34.70
CA SER A 1 25.30 -24.24 33.67
C SER A 1 25.51 -23.10 32.69
N ASN A 2 26.71 -22.48 32.77
CA ASN A 2 27.13 -21.38 31.87
C ASN A 2 27.57 -21.95 30.49
N LYS A 3 26.68 -22.56 29.75
CA LYS A 3 26.96 -22.87 28.35
C LYS A 3 26.68 -21.62 27.52
N PRO A 4 27.56 -21.21 26.62
CA PRO A 4 27.29 -20.09 25.72
C PRO A 4 26.03 -20.40 24.88
N ILE A 5 25.15 -19.42 24.73
CA ILE A 5 23.94 -19.55 23.92
C ILE A 5 24.37 -19.74 22.45
N GLN A 6 23.90 -20.80 21.83
CA GLN A 6 24.23 -21.08 20.42
C GLN A 6 23.60 -20.03 19.50
N LYS A 7 24.31 -19.65 18.45
CA LYS A 7 23.90 -18.65 17.45
C LYS A 7 22.50 -18.96 16.88
N GLU A 8 22.25 -20.22 16.58
CA GLU A 8 20.99 -20.70 16.00
C GLU A 8 19.81 -20.48 16.95
N CYS A 9 20.04 -20.59 18.27
CA CYS A 9 19.01 -20.30 19.27
C CYS A 9 18.65 -18.81 19.29
N ILE A 10 19.66 -17.94 19.19
CA ILE A 10 19.47 -16.49 19.12
C ILE A 10 18.71 -16.12 17.83
N GLN A 11 19.16 -16.62 16.68
CA GLN A 11 18.50 -16.39 15.39
C GLN A 11 17.04 -16.83 15.41
N ARG A 12 16.73 -17.99 15.99
CA ARG A 12 15.35 -18.49 16.12
C ARG A 12 14.49 -17.60 17.01
N ALA A 13 15.05 -17.14 18.13
CA ALA A 13 14.33 -16.26 19.06
C ALA A 13 14.05 -14.87 18.42
N LEU A 14 15.02 -14.34 17.66
CA LEU A 14 14.86 -13.11 16.90
C LEU A 14 13.78 -13.25 15.82
N LYS A 15 13.83 -14.33 15.04
CA LYS A 15 12.80 -14.60 13.99
C LYS A 15 11.40 -14.71 14.58
N LYS A 16 11.26 -15.29 15.77
CA LYS A 16 9.99 -15.40 16.49
C LYS A 16 9.60 -14.13 17.26
N ARG A 17 10.39 -13.08 17.19
CA ARG A 17 10.20 -11.83 17.96
C ARG A 17 10.10 -12.04 19.48
N GLN A 18 10.80 -13.05 19.98
CA GLN A 18 10.88 -13.37 21.41
C GLN A 18 12.09 -12.72 22.09
N MET A 19 13.01 -12.18 21.28
CA MET A 19 14.22 -11.48 21.73
C MET A 19 14.50 -10.31 20.80
N PHE A 20 15.04 -9.23 21.36
CA PHE A 20 15.55 -8.06 20.64
C PHE A 20 16.95 -7.74 21.13
N LEU A 21 17.90 -7.57 20.20
CA LEU A 21 19.27 -7.21 20.52
C LEU A 21 19.37 -5.70 20.69
N CYS A 22 20.04 -5.26 21.75
CA CYS A 22 20.33 -3.85 22.00
C CYS A 22 21.82 -3.61 21.91
N TYR A 23 22.22 -2.59 21.16
CA TYR A 23 23.59 -2.15 21.00
C TYR A 23 23.72 -0.69 21.43
N PHE A 24 24.77 -0.39 22.20
CA PHE A 24 25.06 0.97 22.62
C PHE A 24 26.16 1.53 21.72
N GLY A 25 25.93 2.73 21.21
CA GLY A 25 26.88 3.35 20.31
C GLY A 25 26.66 4.84 20.14
N SER A 26 27.59 5.49 19.48
CA SER A 26 27.51 6.88 19.04
C SER A 26 27.86 6.97 17.56
N ALA A 27 26.86 7.25 16.73
CA ALA A 27 27.03 7.41 15.28
C ALA A 27 28.04 8.53 14.98
N LEU A 28 27.94 9.65 15.67
CA LEU A 28 28.84 10.80 15.49
C LEU A 28 30.29 10.46 15.80
N ARG A 29 30.54 9.59 16.79
CA ARG A 29 31.90 9.17 17.20
C ARG A 29 32.34 7.86 16.58
N VAL A 30 31.52 7.27 15.73
CA VAL A 30 31.74 5.96 15.08
C VAL A 30 32.03 4.84 16.09
N GLN A 31 31.48 4.93 17.30
CA GLN A 31 31.61 3.91 18.34
C GLN A 31 30.41 2.95 18.31
N GLY A 32 30.66 1.64 18.46
CA GLY A 32 29.62 0.61 18.48
C GLY A 32 29.00 0.30 17.10
N ILE A 33 29.42 0.96 16.03
CA ILE A 33 28.90 0.78 14.70
C ILE A 33 29.32 -0.58 14.12
N LYS A 34 30.58 -0.96 14.33
CA LYS A 34 31.08 -2.25 13.84
C LYS A 34 30.34 -3.41 14.48
N GLU A 35 30.14 -3.37 15.78
CA GLU A 35 29.41 -4.41 16.54
C GLU A 35 27.98 -4.55 16.07
N LEU A 36 27.30 -3.44 15.73
CA LEU A 36 25.97 -3.44 15.16
C LEU A 36 25.94 -4.08 13.75
N LEU A 37 26.89 -3.72 12.88
CA LEU A 37 26.99 -4.28 11.53
C LEU A 37 27.32 -5.77 11.56
N ASP A 38 28.25 -6.18 12.43
CA ASP A 38 28.61 -7.59 12.63
C ASP A 38 27.40 -8.38 13.14
N ALA A 39 26.61 -7.80 14.05
CA ALA A 39 25.39 -8.43 14.55
C ALA A 39 24.30 -8.58 13.47
N ILE A 40 24.10 -7.58 12.63
CA ILE A 40 23.17 -7.67 11.49
C ILE A 40 23.60 -8.83 10.59
N THR A 41 24.87 -8.91 10.24
CA THR A 41 25.41 -9.98 9.39
C THR A 41 25.29 -11.36 10.05
N LEU A 42 25.55 -11.44 11.37
CA LEU A 42 25.60 -12.69 12.11
C LEU A 42 24.20 -13.27 12.40
N TYR A 43 23.24 -12.40 12.73
CA TYR A 43 21.93 -12.83 13.26
C TYR A 43 20.78 -12.70 12.27
N THR A 44 20.98 -12.00 11.14
CA THR A 44 19.96 -11.99 10.09
C THR A 44 19.86 -13.36 9.42
N VAL A 45 18.69 -13.92 9.40
CA VAL A 45 18.42 -15.20 8.73
C VAL A 45 17.91 -14.90 7.34
N LYS A 46 18.56 -15.44 6.30
CA LYS A 46 17.97 -15.47 4.96
C LYS A 46 16.67 -16.27 5.01
N GLU A 47 15.60 -15.71 4.49
CA GLU A 47 14.38 -16.50 4.27
C GLU A 47 14.67 -17.59 3.24
N GLN A 48 14.04 -18.75 3.40
CA GLN A 48 14.13 -19.81 2.39
C GLN A 48 13.54 -19.27 1.08
N GLU A 49 14.36 -19.24 0.07
CA GLU A 49 13.99 -18.80 -1.27
C GLU A 49 12.99 -19.82 -1.85
N SER A 50 11.84 -19.36 -2.27
CA SER A 50 10.90 -20.19 -3.03
C SER A 50 11.48 -20.46 -4.41
N GLU A 51 11.36 -21.69 -4.91
CA GLU A 51 11.70 -21.99 -6.31
C GLU A 51 10.70 -21.35 -7.30
N LYS A 52 9.49 -21.09 -6.83
CA LYS A 52 8.45 -20.44 -7.65
C LYS A 52 8.65 -18.93 -7.65
N GLN A 53 8.40 -18.32 -8.79
CA GLN A 53 8.40 -16.87 -8.93
C GLN A 53 7.50 -16.23 -7.87
N ALA A 54 8.08 -15.37 -7.08
CA ALA A 54 7.41 -14.65 -6.00
C ALA A 54 8.06 -13.28 -5.80
N GLY A 55 7.26 -12.30 -5.49
CA GLY A 55 7.75 -10.96 -5.21
C GLY A 55 6.74 -10.13 -4.46
N ARG A 56 7.18 -8.97 -3.99
CA ARG A 56 6.32 -7.99 -3.31
C ARG A 56 6.58 -6.61 -3.86
N VAL A 57 5.53 -5.95 -4.28
CA VAL A 57 5.58 -4.52 -4.61
C VAL A 57 5.68 -3.75 -3.31
N TYR A 58 6.78 -3.05 -3.08
CA TYR A 58 6.98 -2.30 -1.85
C TYR A 58 6.88 -0.78 -2.05
N LYS A 59 6.97 -0.32 -3.30
CA LYS A 59 6.90 1.10 -3.63
C LYS A 59 6.46 1.29 -5.08
N ILE A 60 5.76 2.39 -5.35
CA ILE A 60 5.50 2.91 -6.68
C ILE A 60 6.08 4.32 -6.74
N THR A 61 6.73 4.66 -7.84
CA THR A 61 7.25 6.02 -8.11
C THR A 61 7.08 6.35 -9.58
N ARG A 62 7.44 7.56 -9.95
CA ARG A 62 7.55 8.01 -11.34
C ARG A 62 8.97 8.48 -11.62
N ASP A 63 9.46 8.22 -12.84
CA ASP A 63 10.75 8.73 -13.29
C ASP A 63 10.64 10.18 -13.82
N GLU A 64 11.75 10.75 -14.27
CA GLU A 64 11.82 12.13 -14.79
C GLU A 64 10.95 12.35 -16.05
N GLN A 65 10.54 11.28 -16.73
CA GLN A 65 9.62 11.33 -17.87
C GLN A 65 8.18 10.96 -17.49
N ASP A 66 7.86 10.97 -16.20
CA ASP A 66 6.55 10.59 -15.63
C ASP A 66 6.15 9.13 -15.88
N ASN A 67 7.09 8.26 -16.25
CA ASN A 67 6.79 6.84 -16.36
C ASN A 67 6.61 6.21 -14.98
N ARG A 68 5.52 5.48 -14.82
CA ARG A 68 5.23 4.73 -13.59
C ARG A 68 6.22 3.59 -13.41
N LEU A 69 6.85 3.55 -12.24
CA LEU A 69 7.82 2.54 -11.83
C LEU A 69 7.24 1.68 -10.70
N THR A 70 7.12 0.39 -10.93
CA THR A 70 6.77 -0.58 -9.90
C THR A 70 8.04 -1.15 -9.28
N HIS A 71 8.30 -0.84 -8.02
CA HIS A 71 9.44 -1.37 -7.29
C HIS A 71 9.09 -2.70 -6.65
N LEU A 72 9.79 -3.74 -7.07
CA LEU A 72 9.58 -5.12 -6.67
C LEU A 72 10.77 -5.63 -5.85
N LYS A 73 10.49 -6.23 -4.69
CA LYS A 73 11.42 -7.11 -4.01
C LYS A 73 11.12 -8.54 -4.41
N VAL A 74 12.09 -9.20 -5.04
CA VAL A 74 11.99 -10.61 -5.41
C VAL A 74 12.17 -11.49 -4.16
N THR A 75 11.22 -12.37 -3.89
CA THR A 75 11.22 -13.26 -2.72
C THR A 75 11.34 -14.74 -3.10
N GLY A 76 11.28 -15.05 -4.40
CA GLY A 76 11.44 -16.41 -4.91
C GLY A 76 11.48 -16.45 -6.43
N GLY A 77 12.15 -17.48 -6.96
CA GLY A 77 12.34 -17.66 -8.39
C GLY A 77 13.06 -16.48 -9.04
N PHE A 78 13.08 -16.49 -10.35
CA PHE A 78 13.68 -15.42 -11.15
C PHE A 78 12.63 -14.76 -12.02
N TRP A 79 12.72 -13.44 -12.18
CA TRP A 79 11.88 -12.67 -13.08
C TRP A 79 12.74 -12.19 -14.26
N ARG A 80 12.23 -12.42 -15.48
CA ARG A 80 12.96 -12.13 -16.72
C ARG A 80 12.20 -11.18 -17.62
N LEU A 81 12.94 -10.55 -18.53
CA LEU A 81 12.33 -9.79 -19.62
C LEU A 81 11.37 -10.67 -20.42
N LYS A 82 10.27 -10.07 -20.88
CA LYS A 82 9.19 -10.70 -21.66
C LYS A 82 8.24 -11.60 -20.85
N GLU A 83 8.55 -11.91 -19.61
CA GLU A 83 7.60 -12.55 -18.71
C GLU A 83 6.48 -11.59 -18.29
N GLU A 84 5.44 -12.10 -17.65
CA GLU A 84 4.25 -11.35 -17.31
C GLU A 84 4.03 -11.26 -15.79
N ILE A 85 3.64 -10.07 -15.36
CA ILE A 85 3.15 -9.80 -14.01
C ILE A 85 1.69 -9.32 -14.14
N ASN A 86 0.74 -10.03 -13.53
CA ASN A 86 -0.69 -9.73 -13.61
C ASN A 86 -1.23 -9.52 -15.04
N GLY A 87 -0.70 -10.27 -16.02
CA GLY A 87 -1.07 -10.14 -17.42
C GLY A 87 -0.37 -8.99 -18.17
N GLU A 88 0.54 -8.28 -17.52
CA GLU A 88 1.32 -7.20 -18.12
C GLU A 88 2.78 -7.63 -18.34
N LYS A 89 3.31 -7.35 -19.52
CA LYS A 89 4.65 -7.78 -19.95
C LYS A 89 5.76 -6.96 -19.32
N ILE A 90 6.79 -7.63 -18.82
CA ILE A 90 8.03 -7.00 -18.36
C ILE A 90 8.86 -6.60 -19.58
N ASN A 91 8.88 -5.33 -19.92
CA ASN A 91 9.64 -4.81 -21.05
C ASN A 91 11.04 -4.33 -20.65
N GLN A 92 11.24 -3.98 -19.39
CA GLN A 92 12.51 -3.49 -18.86
C GLN A 92 12.60 -3.81 -17.37
N ILE A 93 13.81 -4.15 -16.91
CA ILE A 93 14.12 -4.30 -15.48
C ILE A 93 15.27 -3.35 -15.17
N ARG A 94 15.08 -2.48 -14.16
CA ARG A 94 16.05 -1.48 -13.72
C ARG A 94 16.53 -1.79 -12.31
N ILE A 95 17.83 -1.80 -12.11
CA ILE A 95 18.47 -1.85 -10.77
C ILE A 95 18.98 -0.47 -10.46
N TYR A 96 18.39 0.17 -9.45
CA TYR A 96 18.74 1.53 -9.05
C TYR A 96 19.89 1.58 -8.06
N SER A 97 20.84 2.52 -8.28
CA SER A 97 21.86 2.93 -7.31
C SER A 97 21.83 4.47 -7.20
N GLY A 98 21.12 4.97 -6.20
CA GLY A 98 20.78 6.39 -6.09
C GLY A 98 19.87 6.84 -7.24
N LYS A 99 20.25 7.88 -7.97
CA LYS A 99 19.49 8.39 -9.14
C LYS A 99 19.78 7.63 -10.45
N LYS A 100 20.87 6.86 -10.50
CA LYS A 100 21.24 6.08 -11.68
C LYS A 100 20.70 4.68 -11.60
N TYR A 101 20.46 4.07 -12.76
CA TYR A 101 20.06 2.68 -12.84
C TYR A 101 20.84 1.94 -13.92
N GLU A 102 20.95 0.64 -13.76
CA GLU A 102 21.47 -0.30 -14.74
C GLU A 102 20.32 -1.19 -15.23
N LEU A 103 20.40 -1.60 -16.48
CA LEU A 103 19.44 -2.52 -17.07
C LEU A 103 19.92 -3.94 -16.86
N THR A 104 18.99 -4.83 -16.54
CA THR A 104 19.26 -6.27 -16.46
C THR A 104 18.16 -7.05 -17.16
N ASP A 105 18.51 -8.23 -17.65
CA ASP A 105 17.57 -9.15 -18.30
C ASP A 105 16.88 -10.07 -17.30
N GLU A 106 17.46 -10.21 -16.10
CA GLU A 106 16.96 -11.13 -15.07
C GLU A 106 17.22 -10.53 -13.68
N VAL A 107 16.35 -10.85 -12.74
CA VAL A 107 16.47 -10.51 -11.32
C VAL A 107 16.03 -11.69 -10.47
N GLY A 108 16.82 -11.99 -9.42
CA GLY A 108 16.66 -13.17 -8.58
C GLY A 108 16.24 -12.88 -7.14
N PRO A 109 16.07 -13.93 -6.33
CA PRO A 109 15.62 -13.84 -4.94
C PRO A 109 16.53 -12.97 -4.08
N GLY A 110 15.93 -12.08 -3.29
CA GLY A 110 16.64 -11.14 -2.42
C GLY A 110 16.98 -9.82 -3.11
N GLU A 111 16.88 -9.73 -4.42
CA GLU A 111 17.15 -8.51 -5.17
C GLU A 111 15.92 -7.58 -5.20
N ILE A 112 16.23 -6.31 -5.46
CA ILE A 112 15.26 -5.24 -5.57
C ILE A 112 15.40 -4.63 -6.97
N CYS A 113 14.29 -4.53 -7.69
CA CYS A 113 14.27 -3.93 -9.01
C CYS A 113 13.10 -2.96 -9.19
N ALA A 114 13.14 -2.17 -10.24
CA ALA A 114 12.02 -1.36 -10.70
C ALA A 114 11.63 -1.76 -12.13
N ILE A 115 10.34 -1.94 -12.34
CA ILE A 115 9.77 -2.34 -13.63
C ILE A 115 8.87 -1.21 -14.10
N PRO A 116 9.22 -0.53 -15.21
CA PRO A 116 8.39 0.53 -15.77
C PRO A 116 7.19 -0.04 -16.52
N GLY A 117 6.09 0.71 -16.51
CA GLY A 117 4.93 0.47 -17.38
C GLY A 117 3.88 -0.51 -16.86
N LEU A 118 4.09 -1.16 -15.70
CA LEU A 118 3.05 -1.97 -15.07
C LEU A 118 1.96 -1.05 -14.48
N LYS A 119 0.69 -1.28 -14.83
CA LYS A 119 -0.46 -0.48 -14.40
C LYS A 119 -1.27 -1.17 -13.31
N ASN A 120 -1.37 -2.51 -13.36
CA ASN A 120 -2.21 -3.32 -12.48
C ASN A 120 -1.48 -3.77 -11.20
N THR A 121 -0.59 -2.92 -10.69
CA THR A 121 0.16 -3.19 -9.46
C THR A 121 -0.10 -2.10 -8.42
N TYR A 122 -0.03 -2.45 -7.13
CA TYR A 122 -0.17 -1.50 -6.03
C TYR A 122 0.81 -1.83 -4.89
N VAL A 123 1.11 -0.83 -4.07
CA VAL A 123 2.03 -0.98 -2.93
C VAL A 123 1.48 -1.99 -1.92
N GLY A 124 2.33 -2.92 -1.50
CA GLY A 124 1.97 -4.01 -0.59
C GLY A 124 1.49 -5.28 -1.29
N GLN A 125 1.28 -5.25 -2.60
CA GLN A 125 0.81 -6.40 -3.35
C GLN A 125 1.84 -7.52 -3.41
N GLY A 126 1.38 -8.73 -3.11
CA GLY A 126 2.15 -9.95 -3.40
C GLY A 126 1.95 -10.39 -4.84
N ILE A 127 3.02 -10.82 -5.49
CA ILE A 127 3.03 -11.24 -6.91
C ILE A 127 3.52 -12.69 -7.01
N GLY A 128 2.96 -13.42 -7.95
CA GLY A 128 3.29 -14.82 -8.20
C GLY A 128 2.86 -15.72 -7.03
N ALA A 129 3.78 -16.50 -6.49
CA ALA A 129 3.50 -17.40 -5.35
C ALA A 129 3.30 -16.64 -4.01
N CYS A 130 3.67 -15.37 -3.92
CA CYS A 130 3.42 -14.51 -2.77
C CYS A 130 1.98 -13.98 -2.82
N LYS A 131 1.04 -14.69 -2.20
CA LYS A 131 -0.39 -14.32 -2.19
C LYS A 131 -0.78 -13.32 -1.09
N SER A 132 0.10 -13.06 -0.13
CA SER A 132 -0.21 -12.15 0.98
C SER A 132 -0.04 -10.70 0.56
N ASN A 133 -1.07 -9.88 0.77
CA ASN A 133 -0.97 -8.45 0.64
C ASN A 133 -0.63 -7.83 2.00
N THR A 134 0.23 -6.81 1.99
CA THR A 134 0.54 -6.05 3.20
C THR A 134 -0.15 -4.70 3.10
N LEU A 135 -1.14 -4.49 3.94
CA LEU A 135 -1.81 -3.20 4.07
C LEU A 135 -1.04 -2.31 5.04
N PRO A 136 -1.11 -0.98 4.90
CA PRO A 136 -0.60 -0.06 5.91
C PRO A 136 -1.25 -0.36 7.26
N VAL A 137 -0.43 -0.49 8.30
CA VAL A 137 -0.92 -0.78 9.67
C VAL A 137 -1.56 0.44 10.30
N ILE A 138 -1.14 1.64 9.88
CA ILE A 138 -1.61 2.90 10.42
C ILE A 138 -2.55 3.54 9.42
N GLU A 139 -3.79 3.77 9.85
CA GLU A 139 -4.77 4.52 9.07
C GLU A 139 -4.73 6.01 9.45
N PRO A 140 -4.82 6.92 8.48
CA PRO A 140 -4.93 8.34 8.77
C PRO A 140 -6.25 8.64 9.47
N VAL A 141 -6.20 9.51 10.48
CA VAL A 141 -7.36 9.84 11.33
C VAL A 141 -7.90 11.24 11.08
N MET A 142 -7.18 12.06 10.32
CA MET A 142 -7.57 13.44 10.03
C MET A 142 -7.88 13.63 8.56
N THR A 143 -8.97 14.31 8.29
CA THR A 143 -9.41 14.69 6.94
C THR A 143 -9.16 16.18 6.75
N TYR A 144 -8.58 16.54 5.62
CA TYR A 144 -8.33 17.91 5.21
C TYR A 144 -8.92 18.14 3.83
N GLN A 145 -9.47 19.33 3.61
CA GLN A 145 -9.78 19.80 2.27
C GLN A 145 -8.51 20.37 1.65
N ILE A 146 -8.24 20.01 0.40
CA ILE A 146 -7.14 20.56 -0.37
C ILE A 146 -7.70 21.59 -1.36
N VAL A 147 -7.16 22.80 -1.31
CA VAL A 147 -7.60 23.92 -2.16
C VAL A 147 -6.41 24.45 -2.95
N PRO A 148 -6.49 24.46 -4.30
CA PRO A 148 -5.48 25.13 -5.11
C PRO A 148 -5.51 26.65 -4.89
N ASP A 149 -4.32 27.27 -4.90
CA ASP A 149 -4.18 28.71 -4.68
C ASP A 149 -4.63 29.56 -5.89
N GLU A 150 -4.68 28.95 -7.08
CA GLU A 150 -5.08 29.59 -8.32
C GLU A 150 -6.29 28.88 -8.92
N GLU A 151 -7.00 29.57 -9.82
CA GLU A 151 -8.12 28.99 -10.57
C GLU A 151 -7.65 27.78 -11.39
N THR A 152 -8.09 26.62 -10.99
CA THR A 152 -7.64 25.33 -11.52
C THR A 152 -8.84 24.44 -11.82
N ASP A 153 -8.77 23.67 -12.91
CA ASP A 153 -9.74 22.62 -13.18
C ASP A 153 -9.63 21.54 -12.09
N LEU A 154 -10.59 21.52 -11.16
CA LEU A 154 -10.61 20.62 -10.00
C LEU A 154 -10.69 19.16 -10.41
N VAL A 155 -11.35 18.82 -11.54
CA VAL A 155 -11.46 17.44 -12.02
C VAL A 155 -10.11 16.94 -12.51
N LEU A 156 -9.42 17.75 -13.29
CA LEU A 156 -8.07 17.42 -13.76
C LEU A 156 -7.07 17.39 -12.60
N PHE A 157 -7.20 18.30 -11.66
CA PHE A 157 -6.37 18.35 -10.46
C PHE A 157 -6.58 17.08 -9.61
N TYR A 158 -7.82 16.66 -9.39
CA TYR A 158 -8.13 15.41 -8.69
C TYR A 158 -7.51 14.19 -9.38
N GLN A 159 -7.60 14.10 -10.71
CA GLN A 159 -6.97 13.01 -11.47
C GLN A 159 -5.46 12.98 -11.27
N ASN A 160 -4.81 14.14 -11.27
CA ASN A 160 -3.38 14.26 -11.00
C ASN A 160 -3.03 13.85 -9.55
N LEU A 161 -3.86 14.22 -8.59
CA LEU A 161 -3.68 13.84 -7.18
C LEU A 161 -3.75 12.32 -6.96
N LYS A 162 -4.53 11.59 -7.75
CA LYS A 162 -4.58 10.12 -7.68
C LYS A 162 -3.24 9.45 -7.93
N GLN A 163 -2.32 10.10 -8.65
CA GLN A 163 -0.97 9.59 -8.83
C GLN A 163 -0.18 9.58 -7.51
N PHE A 164 -0.39 10.59 -6.65
CA PHE A 164 0.24 10.62 -5.32
C PHE A 164 -0.34 9.55 -4.39
N GLU A 165 -1.63 9.22 -4.52
CA GLU A 165 -2.26 8.12 -3.80
C GLU A 165 -1.69 6.75 -4.21
N GLU A 166 -1.37 6.55 -5.50
CA GLU A 166 -0.68 5.34 -5.96
C GLU A 166 0.71 5.17 -5.32
N GLU A 167 1.43 6.26 -5.13
CA GLU A 167 2.77 6.27 -4.54
C GLU A 167 2.75 6.11 -3.02
N ASP A 168 1.78 6.72 -2.35
CA ASP A 168 1.55 6.62 -0.92
C ASP A 168 0.12 6.17 -0.61
N PRO A 169 -0.13 4.87 -0.42
CA PRO A 169 -1.47 4.35 -0.12
C PRO A 169 -2.07 4.84 1.20
N THR A 170 -1.29 5.54 2.02
CA THR A 170 -1.82 6.19 3.23
C THR A 170 -2.53 7.50 2.92
N LEU A 171 -2.29 8.07 1.72
CA LEU A 171 -3.07 9.17 1.19
C LEU A 171 -4.35 8.59 0.60
N LYS A 172 -5.48 8.83 1.24
CA LYS A 172 -6.79 8.51 0.64
C LYS A 172 -7.37 9.83 0.14
N ILE A 173 -7.53 9.96 -1.18
CA ILE A 173 -8.02 11.17 -1.81
C ILE A 173 -9.43 10.90 -2.33
N GLN A 174 -10.39 11.69 -1.87
CA GLN A 174 -11.80 11.56 -2.21
C GLN A 174 -12.32 12.84 -2.86
N TRP A 175 -13.14 12.66 -3.87
CA TRP A 175 -13.91 13.72 -4.49
C TRP A 175 -15.31 13.76 -3.86
N GLU A 176 -15.67 14.90 -3.31
CA GLU A 176 -17.01 15.15 -2.77
C GLU A 176 -17.85 15.85 -3.82
N GLU A 177 -18.73 15.10 -4.48
CA GLU A 177 -19.47 15.58 -5.64
C GLU A 177 -20.45 16.71 -5.29
N GLU A 178 -21.11 16.64 -4.14
CA GLU A 178 -22.10 17.63 -3.71
C GLU A 178 -21.46 18.99 -3.40
N LEU A 179 -20.27 18.99 -2.85
CA LEU A 179 -19.54 20.20 -2.45
C LEU A 179 -18.53 20.65 -3.51
N GLN A 180 -18.25 19.82 -4.51
CA GLN A 180 -17.18 20.06 -5.50
C GLN A 180 -15.81 20.30 -4.80
N GLU A 181 -15.52 19.46 -3.80
CA GLU A 181 -14.33 19.57 -2.97
C GLU A 181 -13.47 18.31 -3.06
N ILE A 182 -12.17 18.49 -2.88
CA ILE A 182 -11.21 17.39 -2.79
C ILE A 182 -10.81 17.23 -1.33
N HIS A 183 -11.13 16.08 -0.76
CA HIS A 183 -10.77 15.71 0.60
C HIS A 183 -9.66 14.67 0.60
N LEU A 184 -8.74 14.80 1.53
CA LEU A 184 -7.66 13.83 1.71
C LEU A 184 -7.43 13.50 3.18
N TYR A 185 -6.94 12.30 3.42
CA TYR A 185 -6.65 11.79 4.74
C TYR A 185 -5.14 11.82 4.98
N LEU A 186 -4.72 12.46 6.07
CA LEU A 186 -3.32 12.63 6.44
C LEU A 186 -3.06 12.27 7.90
N MET A 187 -1.81 11.92 8.19
CA MET A 187 -1.34 11.59 9.54
C MET A 187 -0.65 12.75 10.26
N GLY A 188 -0.92 14.01 9.87
CA GLY A 188 -0.39 15.19 10.56
C GLY A 188 0.21 16.25 9.64
N GLU A 189 0.60 17.38 10.23
CA GLU A 189 1.03 18.60 9.56
C GLU A 189 2.29 18.43 8.69
N VAL A 190 3.26 17.63 9.14
CA VAL A 190 4.49 17.37 8.37
C VAL A 190 4.19 16.74 7.00
N LYS A 191 3.19 15.83 6.95
CA LYS A 191 2.77 15.25 5.66
C LYS A 191 2.08 16.27 4.75
N GLN A 192 1.38 17.26 5.30
CA GLN A 192 0.79 18.35 4.52
C GLN A 192 1.87 19.16 3.81
N GLU A 193 2.90 19.57 4.54
CA GLU A 193 4.02 20.35 4.00
C GLU A 193 4.75 19.59 2.89
N ILE A 194 5.04 18.31 3.11
CA ILE A 194 5.69 17.45 2.11
C ILE A 194 4.80 17.30 0.87
N LEU A 195 3.50 17.07 1.06
CA LEU A 195 2.57 16.91 -0.07
C LEU A 195 2.43 18.21 -0.86
N ALA A 196 2.28 19.34 -0.17
CA ALA A 196 2.21 20.66 -0.82
C ALA A 196 3.48 20.95 -1.65
N HIS A 197 4.66 20.64 -1.09
CA HIS A 197 5.92 20.77 -1.80
C HIS A 197 5.96 19.90 -3.06
N ASN A 198 5.62 18.63 -2.94
CA ASN A 198 5.63 17.68 -4.05
C ASN A 198 4.63 18.05 -5.16
N ILE A 199 3.44 18.52 -4.79
CA ILE A 199 2.44 19.00 -5.75
C ILE A 199 2.96 20.23 -6.49
N LYS A 200 3.55 21.17 -5.78
CA LYS A 200 4.15 22.37 -6.39
C LYS A 200 5.31 22.02 -7.32
N GLU A 201 6.20 21.11 -6.92
CA GLU A 201 7.32 20.68 -7.77
C GLU A 201 6.85 19.95 -9.04
N ARG A 202 5.85 19.06 -8.93
CA ARG A 202 5.46 18.18 -10.05
C ARG A 202 4.36 18.75 -10.93
N LEU A 203 3.40 19.47 -10.34
CA LEU A 203 2.25 20.01 -11.08
C LEU A 203 2.36 21.52 -11.29
N GLY A 204 3.28 22.20 -10.61
CA GLY A 204 3.41 23.66 -10.65
C GLY A 204 2.30 24.40 -9.92
N ILE A 205 1.41 23.69 -9.22
CA ILE A 205 0.22 24.23 -8.56
C ILE A 205 0.53 24.45 -7.07
N GLY A 206 0.36 25.68 -6.59
CA GLY A 206 0.35 25.99 -5.16
C GLY A 206 -0.95 25.52 -4.52
N ILE A 207 -0.88 25.04 -3.29
CA ILE A 207 -2.04 24.57 -2.56
C ILE A 207 -1.98 24.99 -1.09
N HIS A 208 -3.14 25.06 -0.47
CA HIS A 208 -3.27 25.12 0.98
C HIS A 208 -4.29 24.10 1.48
N PHE A 209 -4.23 23.81 2.77
CA PHE A 209 -5.14 22.87 3.40
C PHE A 209 -6.11 23.67 4.28
N GLU A 210 -7.40 23.44 4.08
CA GLU A 210 -8.40 23.97 4.98
C GLU A 210 -8.60 23.05 6.18
N LYS A 211 -9.27 23.58 7.22
CA LYS A 211 -9.38 22.96 8.53
C LYS A 211 -9.91 21.53 8.44
N GLY A 212 -9.08 20.60 8.83
CA GLY A 212 -9.44 19.21 8.88
C GLY A 212 -10.44 18.85 9.97
N SER A 213 -11.14 17.77 9.76
CA SER A 213 -12.03 17.14 10.74
C SER A 213 -11.50 15.77 11.17
N ILE A 214 -11.89 15.34 12.37
CA ILE A 214 -11.59 13.98 12.83
C ILE A 214 -12.57 13.03 12.17
N ARG A 215 -12.06 11.97 11.55
CA ARG A 215 -12.89 10.92 11.00
C ARG A 215 -13.42 10.03 12.10
N PHE A 216 -14.70 10.15 12.39
CA PHE A 216 -15.39 9.21 13.27
C PHE A 216 -15.70 7.91 12.52
N LYS A 217 -15.50 6.79 13.19
CA LYS A 217 -15.99 5.48 12.72
C LYS A 217 -17.31 5.21 13.43
N GLU A 218 -18.31 4.81 12.68
CA GLU A 218 -19.62 4.47 13.20
C GLU A 218 -19.80 2.96 13.23
N THR A 219 -20.66 2.51 14.11
CA THR A 219 -21.10 1.11 14.17
C THR A 219 -22.55 1.06 14.64
N LEU A 220 -23.21 -0.03 14.30
CA LEU A 220 -24.56 -0.29 14.78
C LEU A 220 -24.52 -0.72 16.25
N LEU A 221 -25.48 -0.25 17.04
CA LEU A 221 -25.66 -0.71 18.41
C LEU A 221 -26.60 -1.93 18.49
N THR A 222 -27.56 -2.01 17.57
CA THR A 222 -28.56 -3.07 17.49
C THR A 222 -28.75 -3.48 16.05
N PRO A 223 -29.24 -4.70 15.79
CA PRO A 223 -29.58 -5.11 14.44
C PRO A 223 -30.63 -4.18 13.82
N VAL A 224 -30.45 -3.85 12.55
CA VAL A 224 -31.36 -3.01 11.76
C VAL A 224 -31.58 -3.57 10.37
N LEU A 225 -32.75 -3.30 9.81
CA LEU A 225 -33.10 -3.64 8.44
C LEU A 225 -33.06 -2.37 7.60
N GLY A 226 -32.27 -2.40 6.53
CA GLY A 226 -32.21 -1.32 5.54
C GLY A 226 -32.77 -1.80 4.20
N VAL A 227 -33.51 -0.94 3.51
CA VAL A 227 -34.04 -1.21 2.18
C VAL A 227 -33.56 -0.14 1.22
N GLY A 228 -32.89 -0.56 0.17
CA GLY A 228 -32.51 0.29 -0.96
C GLY A 228 -33.39 -0.03 -2.15
N HIS A 229 -33.97 1.00 -2.73
CA HIS A 229 -34.85 0.89 -3.90
C HIS A 229 -34.33 1.80 -5.02
N TYR A 230 -34.25 1.27 -6.24
CA TYR A 230 -33.80 2.01 -7.41
C TYR A 230 -34.63 1.67 -8.63
N GLU A 231 -35.32 2.65 -9.20
CA GLU A 231 -36.24 2.46 -10.32
C GLU A 231 -36.04 3.53 -11.42
N PRO A 232 -34.89 3.58 -12.13
CA PRO A 232 -34.73 4.47 -13.27
C PRO A 232 -35.17 3.80 -14.55
N LEU A 233 -35.96 4.51 -15.39
CA LEU A 233 -36.17 4.22 -16.79
C LEU A 233 -36.47 2.73 -17.13
N ARG A 234 -37.41 2.08 -16.41
CA ARG A 234 -37.84 0.68 -16.55
C ARG A 234 -36.89 -0.38 -15.97
N HIS A 235 -35.89 0.01 -15.21
CA HIS A 235 -35.09 -0.92 -14.45
C HIS A 235 -35.49 -0.87 -12.98
N TYR A 236 -35.78 -2.00 -12.41
CA TYR A 236 -36.15 -2.12 -11.00
C TYR A 236 -35.11 -2.93 -10.26
N ALA A 237 -34.59 -2.39 -9.16
CA ALA A 237 -33.76 -3.12 -8.25
C ALA A 237 -34.14 -2.77 -6.80
N GLU A 238 -34.34 -3.77 -5.98
CA GLU A 238 -34.56 -3.62 -4.55
C GLU A 238 -33.63 -4.52 -3.81
N VAL A 239 -32.91 -3.96 -2.82
CA VAL A 239 -31.98 -4.68 -1.97
C VAL A 239 -32.41 -4.49 -0.52
N VAL A 240 -32.63 -5.58 0.17
CA VAL A 240 -32.91 -5.60 1.60
C VAL A 240 -31.66 -6.07 2.33
N LEU A 241 -31.11 -5.23 3.18
CA LEU A 241 -29.94 -5.53 3.98
C LEU A 241 -30.34 -5.71 5.46
N TYR A 242 -30.04 -6.86 6.00
CA TYR A 242 -30.06 -7.08 7.44
C TYR A 242 -28.66 -6.84 7.99
N MET A 243 -28.50 -5.78 8.76
CA MET A 243 -27.22 -5.37 9.32
C MET A 243 -27.20 -5.63 10.82
N GLU A 244 -26.16 -6.31 11.29
CA GLU A 244 -25.98 -6.58 12.72
C GLU A 244 -24.58 -6.18 13.20
N PRO A 245 -24.45 -5.74 14.46
CA PRO A 245 -23.16 -5.41 15.03
C PRO A 245 -22.32 -6.69 15.22
N ILE A 246 -21.04 -6.60 14.84
CA ILE A 246 -20.04 -7.64 15.08
C ILE A 246 -18.92 -7.08 15.96
N GLU A 247 -17.94 -7.90 16.30
CA GLU A 247 -16.81 -7.49 17.15
C GLU A 247 -16.07 -6.27 16.57
N ARG A 248 -15.73 -5.32 17.42
CA ARG A 248 -15.01 -4.10 17.02
C ARG A 248 -13.67 -4.45 16.38
N GLY A 249 -13.41 -3.89 15.21
CA GLY A 249 -12.18 -4.14 14.46
C GLY A 249 -12.26 -5.30 13.46
N SER A 250 -13.35 -6.05 13.43
CA SER A 250 -13.55 -7.14 12.45
C SER A 250 -13.81 -6.65 11.03
N GLY A 251 -13.97 -5.34 10.82
CA GLY A 251 -14.31 -4.76 9.52
C GLY A 251 -15.77 -5.01 9.15
N ILE A 252 -16.07 -5.00 7.86
CA ILE A 252 -17.39 -5.28 7.30
C ILE A 252 -17.35 -6.71 6.74
N GLN A 253 -18.30 -7.53 7.16
CA GLN A 253 -18.51 -8.88 6.63
C GLN A 253 -19.83 -8.91 5.87
N ILE A 254 -19.80 -9.37 4.64
CA ILE A 254 -20.98 -9.46 3.78
C ILE A 254 -21.26 -10.94 3.51
N SER A 255 -22.51 -11.34 3.72
CA SER A 255 -22.99 -12.69 3.40
C SER A 255 -24.37 -12.57 2.75
N THR A 256 -24.75 -13.58 1.97
CA THR A 256 -26.09 -13.68 1.41
C THR A 256 -26.87 -14.81 2.08
N VAL A 257 -28.15 -14.59 2.29
CA VAL A 257 -29.10 -15.61 2.73
C VAL A 257 -30.06 -16.03 1.60
N CYS A 258 -29.94 -15.39 0.43
CA CYS A 258 -30.70 -15.80 -0.75
C CYS A 258 -30.32 -17.20 -1.19
N LYS A 259 -31.32 -18.02 -1.49
CA LYS A 259 -31.10 -19.35 -2.08
C LYS A 259 -30.86 -19.23 -3.58
N ASP A 260 -30.08 -20.16 -4.13
CA ASP A 260 -29.79 -20.21 -5.57
C ASP A 260 -31.05 -20.34 -6.43
N GLU A 261 -32.13 -20.92 -5.87
CA GLU A 261 -33.44 -21.05 -6.51
C GLU A 261 -34.19 -19.70 -6.61
N GLU A 262 -33.88 -18.74 -5.73
CA GLU A 262 -34.51 -17.41 -5.68
C GLU A 262 -33.69 -16.39 -6.49
N LEU A 263 -32.38 -16.45 -6.43
CA LEU A 263 -31.45 -15.60 -7.16
C LEU A 263 -30.21 -16.40 -7.53
N ASP A 264 -29.91 -16.51 -8.82
CA ASP A 264 -28.74 -17.22 -9.33
C ASP A 264 -27.45 -16.68 -8.70
N LEU A 265 -26.52 -17.57 -8.37
CA LEU A 265 -25.22 -17.27 -7.74
C LEU A 265 -24.40 -16.19 -8.47
N ASN A 266 -24.57 -16.08 -9.78
CA ASN A 266 -23.86 -15.06 -10.56
C ASN A 266 -24.31 -13.64 -10.19
N TRP A 267 -25.60 -13.47 -9.83
CA TRP A 267 -26.15 -12.19 -9.38
C TRP A 267 -25.90 -11.90 -7.90
N GLN A 268 -25.66 -12.94 -7.11
CA GLN A 268 -25.34 -12.80 -5.69
C GLN A 268 -23.88 -12.40 -5.44
N ARG A 269 -23.00 -12.50 -6.43
CA ARG A 269 -21.54 -12.24 -6.33
C ARG A 269 -21.10 -10.96 -7.00
N LEU A 270 -22.01 -10.21 -7.58
CA LEU A 270 -21.78 -8.89 -8.15
C LEU A 270 -21.70 -7.85 -7.04
#